data_f52a38b692f1fa268abc77b2d166d342
#
_entry.id   f52a38b692f1fa268abc77b2d166d342
#
_cell.length_a   1.000
_cell.length_b   1.000
_cell.length_c   1.000
_cell.angle_alpha   90.00
_cell.angle_beta   90.00
_cell.angle_gamma   90.00
#
_symmetry.space_group_name_H-M   'P 1'
#
loop_
_entity.id
_entity.type
_entity.pdbx_description
1 polymer ?
#
loop_
_entity_poly.entity_id
_entity_poly.type
_entity_poly.pdbx_seq_one_letter_code
_entity_poly.pdbx_strand_id
1 'polypeptide(L)'
;MRSGRLGNRLKNGRSGSVPSDLYDEEYFLHACEGHEEFRESAGRYLSQRLSEALAVAGLAAGMAVLDVGCGRGEILSQTAKMDVRAVGIDYAATAVHFSRELVTQDTAPGHQVGIYQASALCLPFEADSFDRVLMLDIVEHLYPAELSAALREAYRVLRPGGRVVIHTAPNRWYDRYAYPMVRRVRIWMGQGDRYPKNPREIIPQNVHVHVNEQSALSLWRSLRRHRFVNVRAWLNTPPQHRDESWLFRFARWCLFNVPPFRWFFEREVFAVGEK
;
A
#
# COMPACT_ATOMS: atom_id res chain seq x y z
N MET A 1 -20.39 20.91 -13.06
CA MET A 1 -20.77 20.12 -14.26
C MET A 1 -19.59 19.28 -14.80
N ARG A 2 -18.83 18.53 -13.98
CA ARG A 2 -17.72 17.64 -14.43
C ARG A 2 -17.95 16.15 -14.16
N SER A 3 -19.02 15.79 -13.46
CA SER A 3 -19.33 14.39 -13.05
C SER A 3 -19.80 13.46 -14.18
N GLY A 4 -20.24 14.00 -15.31
CA GLY A 4 -20.86 13.20 -16.39
C GLY A 4 -19.89 12.52 -17.38
N ARG A 5 -18.61 12.91 -17.41
CA ARG A 5 -17.64 12.33 -18.39
C ARG A 5 -16.88 11.11 -17.87
N LEU A 6 -16.70 10.95 -16.56
CA LEU A 6 -16.05 9.77 -15.98
C LEU A 6 -16.91 8.51 -16.08
N GLY A 7 -18.23 8.62 -15.88
CA GLY A 7 -19.13 7.47 -15.88
C GLY A 7 -19.22 6.68 -17.18
N ASN A 8 -18.86 7.29 -18.31
CA ASN A 8 -18.98 6.65 -19.64
C ASN A 8 -17.69 5.93 -20.11
N ARG A 9 -16.52 6.24 -19.55
CA ARG A 9 -15.25 5.55 -19.88
C ARG A 9 -15.14 4.19 -19.22
N LEU A 10 -15.72 4.00 -18.02
CA LEU A 10 -15.65 2.77 -17.25
C LEU A 10 -16.61 1.65 -17.73
N LYS A 11 -17.57 1.96 -18.62
CA LYS A 11 -18.56 0.97 -19.12
C LYS A 11 -18.10 0.14 -20.31
N ASN A 12 -17.01 0.51 -20.97
CA ASN A 12 -16.45 -0.29 -22.05
C ASN A 12 -15.41 -1.24 -21.48
N GLY A 13 -15.78 -2.49 -21.18
CA GLY A 13 -14.99 -3.58 -20.63
C GLY A 13 -13.72 -3.97 -21.42
N ARG A 14 -12.83 -3.02 -21.61
CA ARG A 14 -11.44 -3.26 -22.03
C ARG A 14 -10.56 -3.12 -20.82
N SER A 15 -9.77 -4.13 -20.52
CA SER A 15 -8.73 -4.19 -19.50
C SER A 15 -7.72 -3.04 -19.68
N GLY A 16 -8.02 -1.90 -19.13
CA GLY A 16 -7.10 -0.77 -19.04
C GLY A 16 -6.73 -0.58 -17.58
N SER A 17 -5.49 -0.21 -17.31
CA SER A 17 -5.02 0.20 -15.99
C SER A 17 -5.90 1.31 -15.39
N VAL A 18 -5.91 1.44 -14.07
CA VAL A 18 -6.51 2.60 -13.41
C VAL A 18 -5.87 3.86 -14.00
N PRO A 19 -6.64 4.84 -14.48
CA PRO A 19 -6.07 6.03 -15.09
C PRO A 19 -5.18 6.83 -14.13
N SER A 20 -4.00 7.26 -14.58
CA SER A 20 -3.04 7.99 -13.74
C SER A 20 -3.51 9.38 -13.33
N ASP A 21 -4.47 9.97 -14.04
CA ASP A 21 -5.10 11.25 -13.74
C ASP A 21 -6.06 11.20 -12.53
N LEU A 22 -6.38 10.02 -12.02
CA LEU A 22 -7.10 9.86 -10.75
C LEU A 22 -6.19 10.05 -9.52
N TYR A 23 -4.88 9.99 -9.71
CA TYR A 23 -3.87 10.21 -8.67
C TYR A 23 -3.35 11.65 -8.77
N ASP A 24 -4.26 12.58 -8.57
CA ASP A 24 -4.00 14.02 -8.57
C ASP A 24 -3.52 14.52 -7.18
N GLU A 25 -3.32 15.80 -7.05
CA GLU A 25 -2.88 16.43 -5.81
C GLU A 25 -3.91 16.24 -4.69
N GLU A 26 -5.21 16.32 -5.00
CA GLU A 26 -6.28 16.11 -4.03
C GLU A 26 -6.26 14.68 -3.47
N TYR A 27 -6.00 13.68 -4.34
CA TYR A 27 -5.84 12.30 -3.90
C TYR A 27 -4.69 12.16 -2.90
N PHE A 28 -3.50 12.66 -3.22
CA PHE A 28 -2.33 12.50 -2.36
C PHE A 28 -2.41 13.27 -1.04
N LEU A 29 -3.10 14.41 -1.01
CA LEU A 29 -3.19 15.27 0.18
C LEU A 29 -4.39 14.96 1.08
N HIS A 30 -5.44 14.25 0.57
CA HIS A 30 -6.70 14.08 1.29
C HIS A 30 -7.28 12.66 1.28
N ALA A 31 -6.87 11.79 0.36
CA ALA A 31 -7.43 10.45 0.20
C ALA A 31 -6.42 9.32 0.38
N CYS A 32 -5.17 9.55 -0.02
CA CYS A 32 -4.10 8.59 0.15
C CYS A 32 -3.84 8.34 1.65
N GLU A 33 -3.73 7.10 2.04
CA GLU A 33 -3.52 6.72 3.44
C GLU A 33 -2.26 7.37 4.02
N GLY A 34 -2.34 7.80 5.30
CA GLY A 34 -1.27 8.56 5.95
C GLY A 34 -1.19 10.03 5.54
N HIS A 35 -2.25 10.57 4.88
CA HIS A 35 -2.25 11.99 4.48
C HIS A 35 -2.27 12.96 5.67
N GLU A 36 -2.85 12.56 6.81
CA GLU A 36 -2.86 13.39 8.03
C GLU A 36 -1.44 13.50 8.60
N GLU A 37 -0.76 12.38 8.81
CA GLU A 37 0.63 12.32 9.29
C GLU A 37 1.59 13.04 8.32
N PHE A 38 1.35 12.87 7.01
CA PHE A 38 2.14 13.58 6.00
C PHE A 38 2.00 15.10 6.12
N ARG A 39 0.78 15.63 6.27
CA ARG A 39 0.53 17.07 6.43
C ARG A 39 1.11 17.62 7.72
N GLU A 40 0.93 16.89 8.83
CA GLU A 40 1.42 17.32 10.15
C GLU A 40 2.94 17.36 10.23
N SER A 41 3.60 16.42 9.57
CA SER A 41 5.06 16.28 9.62
C SER A 41 5.78 16.86 8.39
N ALA A 42 5.04 17.32 7.37
CA ALA A 42 5.58 17.60 6.05
C ALA A 42 6.39 16.42 5.48
N GLY A 43 5.90 15.18 5.69
CA GLY A 43 6.54 13.94 5.24
C GLY A 43 7.76 13.49 6.05
N ARG A 44 8.15 14.21 7.11
CA ARG A 44 9.35 13.88 7.91
C ARG A 44 9.21 12.64 8.77
N TYR A 45 7.99 12.27 9.15
CA TYR A 45 7.70 11.08 9.95
C TYR A 45 6.86 10.10 9.13
N LEU A 46 7.26 8.84 9.19
CA LEU A 46 6.47 7.77 8.60
C LEU A 46 5.23 7.49 9.46
N SER A 47 4.12 7.19 8.80
CA SER A 47 3.00 6.53 9.48
C SER A 47 3.45 5.19 10.06
N GLN A 48 2.69 4.68 11.03
CA GLN A 48 3.06 3.42 11.70
C GLN A 48 3.22 2.27 10.71
N ARG A 49 2.32 2.13 9.73
CA ARG A 49 2.38 1.07 8.72
C ARG A 49 3.62 1.17 7.82
N LEU A 50 4.02 2.38 7.41
CA LEU A 50 5.24 2.59 6.61
C LEU A 50 6.49 2.31 7.44
N SER A 51 6.49 2.68 8.73
CA SER A 51 7.58 2.34 9.66
C SER A 51 7.73 0.83 9.83
N GLU A 52 6.62 0.11 9.96
CA GLU A 52 6.61 -1.36 10.03
C GLU A 52 7.08 -1.99 8.72
N ALA A 53 6.62 -1.48 7.58
CA ALA A 53 7.07 -1.96 6.27
C ALA A 53 8.59 -1.80 6.11
N LEU A 54 9.13 -0.67 6.52
CA LEU A 54 10.57 -0.40 6.49
C LEU A 54 11.35 -1.34 7.44
N ALA A 55 10.81 -1.58 8.64
CA ALA A 55 11.38 -2.55 9.58
C ALA A 55 11.37 -3.99 9.01
N VAL A 56 10.27 -4.39 8.36
CA VAL A 56 10.14 -5.70 7.68
C VAL A 56 11.12 -5.81 6.49
N ALA A 57 11.39 -4.71 5.80
CA ALA A 57 12.37 -4.68 4.72
C ALA A 57 13.79 -5.01 5.21
N GLY A 58 14.11 -4.65 6.46
CA GLY A 58 15.42 -4.98 7.07
C GLY A 58 16.56 -4.43 6.23
N LEU A 59 16.55 -3.12 5.99
CA LEU A 59 17.57 -2.47 5.18
C LEU A 59 18.90 -2.43 5.93
N ALA A 60 19.97 -2.66 5.21
CA ALA A 60 21.36 -2.56 5.70
C ALA A 60 22.19 -1.69 4.75
N ALA A 61 23.28 -1.15 5.29
CA ALA A 61 24.23 -0.33 4.53
C ALA A 61 24.69 -1.02 3.23
N GLY A 62 24.76 -0.26 2.17
CA GLY A 62 25.16 -0.72 0.84
C GLY A 62 24.08 -1.43 0.03
N MET A 63 22.88 -1.68 0.58
CA MET A 63 21.77 -2.29 -0.17
C MET A 63 21.21 -1.36 -1.24
N ALA A 64 20.70 -1.98 -2.32
CA ALA A 64 19.91 -1.34 -3.35
C ALA A 64 18.42 -1.62 -3.12
N VAL A 65 17.61 -0.58 -3.04
CA VAL A 65 16.16 -0.65 -2.72
C VAL A 65 15.36 -0.01 -3.84
N LEU A 66 14.29 -0.68 -4.27
CA LEU A 66 13.31 -0.15 -5.21
C LEU A 66 11.96 0.01 -4.49
N ASP A 67 11.40 1.21 -4.50
CA ASP A 67 10.06 1.51 -4.04
C ASP A 67 9.13 1.67 -5.26
N VAL A 68 8.23 0.70 -5.44
CA VAL A 68 7.30 0.63 -6.58
C VAL A 68 5.95 1.21 -6.17
N GLY A 69 5.55 2.29 -6.83
CA GLY A 69 4.41 3.11 -6.39
C GLY A 69 4.81 4.01 -5.23
N CYS A 70 5.91 4.76 -5.37
CA CYS A 70 6.50 5.52 -4.27
C CYS A 70 5.63 6.68 -3.74
N GLY A 71 4.54 7.03 -4.43
CA GLY A 71 3.59 8.04 -3.98
C GLY A 71 4.23 9.38 -3.64
N ARG A 72 4.04 9.84 -2.39
CA ARG A 72 4.61 11.11 -1.89
C ARG A 72 6.09 11.03 -1.52
N GLY A 73 6.69 9.83 -1.50
CA GLY A 73 8.13 9.64 -1.30
C GLY A 73 8.58 9.53 0.16
N GLU A 74 7.68 9.29 1.12
CA GLU A 74 8.04 9.20 2.55
C GLU A 74 9.09 8.12 2.82
N ILE A 75 8.96 6.94 2.19
CA ILE A 75 9.96 5.86 2.30
C ILE A 75 11.30 6.30 1.72
N LEU A 76 11.28 6.97 0.57
CA LEU A 76 12.50 7.44 -0.09
C LEU A 76 13.21 8.50 0.74
N SER A 77 12.47 9.43 1.35
CA SER A 77 13.01 10.43 2.27
C SER A 77 13.71 9.77 3.48
N GLN A 78 13.12 8.72 4.05
CA GLN A 78 13.76 8.00 5.16
C GLN A 78 14.99 7.19 4.70
N THR A 79 14.90 6.53 3.55
CA THR A 79 16.04 5.78 3.00
C THR A 79 17.19 6.69 2.58
N ALA A 80 16.89 7.95 2.21
CA ALA A 80 17.90 8.97 1.95
C ALA A 80 18.78 9.30 3.17
N LYS A 81 18.33 8.98 4.38
CA LYS A 81 19.10 9.15 5.65
C LYS A 81 19.90 7.91 6.03
N MET A 82 19.79 6.85 5.22
CA MET A 82 20.47 5.57 5.42
C MET A 82 21.56 5.40 4.35
N ASP A 83 22.56 4.61 4.63
CA ASP A 83 23.58 4.25 3.64
C ASP A 83 23.06 3.16 2.69
N VAL A 84 22.03 3.51 1.89
CA VAL A 84 21.40 2.64 0.89
C VAL A 84 21.22 3.41 -0.42
N ARG A 85 21.28 2.69 -1.54
CA ARG A 85 20.93 3.23 -2.86
C ARG A 85 19.43 3.03 -3.07
N ALA A 86 18.65 4.09 -2.93
CA ALA A 86 17.21 4.04 -3.08
C ALA A 86 16.75 4.53 -4.47
N VAL A 87 15.78 3.84 -5.03
CA VAL A 87 15.10 4.24 -6.27
C VAL A 87 13.59 4.15 -6.03
N GLY A 88 12.86 5.20 -6.40
CA GLY A 88 11.40 5.22 -6.42
C GLY A 88 10.87 5.30 -7.83
N ILE A 89 9.78 4.60 -8.09
CA ILE A 89 8.99 4.78 -9.30
C ILE A 89 7.52 4.97 -8.98
N ASP A 90 6.87 5.81 -9.76
CA ASP A 90 5.42 5.89 -9.82
C ASP A 90 4.99 6.19 -11.25
N TYR A 91 3.79 5.74 -11.65
CA TYR A 91 3.30 6.05 -12.99
C TYR A 91 2.53 7.38 -13.04
N ALA A 92 2.09 7.92 -11.91
CA ALA A 92 1.48 9.23 -11.80
C ALA A 92 2.55 10.34 -11.72
N ALA A 93 2.48 11.30 -12.64
CA ALA A 93 3.41 12.42 -12.65
C ALA A 93 3.35 13.26 -11.35
N THR A 94 2.16 13.38 -10.76
CA THR A 94 1.94 14.06 -9.48
C THR A 94 2.72 13.39 -8.34
N ALA A 95 2.70 12.07 -8.25
CA ALA A 95 3.48 11.31 -7.26
C ALA A 95 4.98 11.58 -7.41
N VAL A 96 5.48 11.50 -8.64
CA VAL A 96 6.89 11.79 -8.95
C VAL A 96 7.29 13.22 -8.55
N HIS A 97 6.38 14.17 -8.75
CA HIS A 97 6.61 15.57 -8.32
C HIS A 97 6.74 15.66 -6.80
N PHE A 98 5.75 15.15 -6.04
CA PHE A 98 5.79 15.16 -4.58
C PHE A 98 7.02 14.44 -4.01
N SER A 99 7.34 13.25 -4.54
CA SER A 99 8.51 12.49 -4.12
C SER A 99 9.81 13.26 -4.31
N ARG A 100 9.97 13.93 -5.46
CA ARG A 100 11.17 14.72 -5.75
C ARG A 100 11.28 15.92 -4.83
N GLU A 101 10.18 16.62 -4.60
CA GLU A 101 10.15 17.77 -3.70
C GLU A 101 10.53 17.36 -2.28
N LEU A 102 9.89 16.31 -1.72
CA LEU A 102 10.17 15.83 -0.38
C LEU A 102 11.62 15.37 -0.22
N VAL A 103 12.11 14.54 -1.14
CA VAL A 103 13.49 14.01 -1.07
C VAL A 103 14.51 15.14 -1.18
N THR A 104 14.30 16.12 -2.04
CA THR A 104 15.22 17.28 -2.19
C THR A 104 15.33 18.10 -0.90
N GLN A 105 14.24 18.21 -0.15
CA GLN A 105 14.24 18.94 1.13
C GLN A 105 14.99 18.20 2.25
N ASP A 106 14.96 16.89 2.24
CA ASP A 106 15.44 16.04 3.35
C ASP A 106 16.81 15.40 3.11
N THR A 107 17.33 15.46 1.86
CA THR A 107 18.54 14.69 1.48
C THR A 107 19.80 15.52 1.65
N ALA A 108 20.73 15.03 2.47
CA ALA A 108 22.08 15.58 2.56
C ALA A 108 22.88 15.34 1.25
N PRO A 109 23.85 16.22 0.92
CA PRO A 109 24.71 16.02 -0.24
C PRO A 109 25.40 14.66 -0.20
N GLY A 110 25.33 13.91 -1.30
CA GLY A 110 26.00 12.60 -1.44
C GLY A 110 25.09 11.38 -1.33
N HIS A 111 23.85 11.51 -0.93
CA HIS A 111 22.90 10.39 -0.92
C HIS A 111 22.34 10.11 -2.32
N GLN A 112 22.21 8.84 -2.68
CA GLN A 112 21.77 8.42 -4.01
C GLN A 112 20.30 7.99 -3.99
N VAL A 113 19.41 8.93 -4.26
CA VAL A 113 17.97 8.64 -4.46
C VAL A 113 17.58 9.01 -5.88
N GLY A 114 17.16 8.01 -6.65
CA GLY A 114 16.61 8.20 -8.00
C GLY A 114 15.08 8.14 -7.98
N ILE A 115 14.39 9.07 -8.66
CA ILE A 115 12.92 9.07 -8.76
C ILE A 115 12.52 9.20 -10.23
N TYR A 116 11.77 8.22 -10.72
CA TYR A 116 11.41 8.11 -12.14
C TYR A 116 9.92 7.89 -12.32
N GLN A 117 9.38 8.45 -13.39
CA GLN A 117 8.03 8.11 -13.83
C GLN A 117 8.08 6.82 -14.64
N ALA A 118 7.55 5.73 -14.08
CA ALA A 118 7.56 4.42 -14.71
C ALA A 118 6.38 3.55 -14.23
N SER A 119 6.02 2.55 -15.02
CA SER A 119 4.98 1.59 -14.67
C SER A 119 5.56 0.38 -13.93
N ALA A 120 4.88 -0.06 -12.89
CA ALA A 120 5.17 -1.31 -12.17
C ALA A 120 5.10 -2.56 -13.08
N LEU A 121 4.41 -2.45 -14.23
CA LEU A 121 4.21 -3.55 -15.16
C LEU A 121 5.41 -3.81 -16.08
N CYS A 122 6.31 -2.83 -16.19
CA CYS A 122 7.51 -2.88 -17.02
C CYS A 122 8.58 -1.99 -16.37
N LEU A 123 9.39 -2.56 -15.49
CA LEU A 123 10.39 -1.83 -14.73
C LEU A 123 11.61 -1.51 -15.61
N PRO A 124 12.05 -0.24 -15.71
CA PRO A 124 13.16 0.17 -16.57
C PRO A 124 14.53 -0.13 -15.95
N PHE A 125 14.66 -1.28 -15.32
CA PHE A 125 15.89 -1.72 -14.64
C PHE A 125 16.31 -3.10 -15.15
N GLU A 126 17.58 -3.38 -15.08
CA GLU A 126 18.12 -4.70 -15.38
C GLU A 126 17.68 -5.76 -14.36
N ALA A 127 17.75 -7.03 -14.74
CA ALA A 127 17.57 -8.12 -13.80
C ALA A 127 18.63 -8.06 -12.69
N ASP A 128 18.31 -8.60 -11.51
CA ASP A 128 19.25 -8.76 -10.40
C ASP A 128 19.90 -7.43 -9.92
N SER A 129 19.14 -6.33 -9.94
CA SER A 129 19.61 -4.97 -9.63
C SER A 129 19.39 -4.54 -8.18
N PHE A 130 18.38 -5.13 -7.50
CA PHE A 130 17.94 -4.69 -6.18
C PHE A 130 17.98 -5.79 -5.12
N ASP A 131 18.34 -5.42 -3.90
CA ASP A 131 18.29 -6.30 -2.73
C ASP A 131 16.90 -6.33 -2.10
N ARG A 132 16.16 -5.23 -2.24
CA ARG A 132 14.77 -5.09 -1.75
C ARG A 132 13.90 -4.43 -2.81
N VAL A 133 12.68 -4.94 -2.94
CA VAL A 133 11.60 -4.31 -3.69
C VAL A 133 10.43 -4.10 -2.72
N LEU A 134 9.99 -2.86 -2.60
CA LEU A 134 8.85 -2.48 -1.78
C LEU A 134 7.65 -2.24 -2.70
N MET A 135 6.49 -2.76 -2.32
CA MET A 135 5.21 -2.55 -3.00
C MET A 135 4.17 -2.23 -1.92
N LEU A 136 4.13 -0.97 -1.52
CA LEU A 136 3.34 -0.50 -0.38
C LEU A 136 2.12 0.26 -0.89
N ASP A 137 0.93 -0.24 -0.55
CA ASP A 137 -0.37 0.32 -0.97
C ASP A 137 -0.49 0.51 -2.49
N ILE A 138 0.00 -0.45 -3.27
CA ILE A 138 -0.11 -0.45 -4.74
C ILE A 138 -0.90 -1.65 -5.26
N VAL A 139 -0.83 -2.81 -4.60
CA VAL A 139 -1.36 -4.05 -5.17
C VAL A 139 -2.89 -4.06 -5.29
N GLU A 140 -3.59 -3.33 -4.45
CA GLU A 140 -5.04 -3.10 -4.51
C GLU A 140 -5.47 -2.23 -5.69
N HIS A 141 -4.54 -1.45 -6.24
CA HIS A 141 -4.74 -0.58 -7.40
C HIS A 141 -4.47 -1.28 -8.74
N LEU A 142 -3.87 -2.46 -8.71
CA LEU A 142 -3.52 -3.26 -9.89
C LEU A 142 -4.59 -4.30 -10.17
N TYR A 143 -5.15 -4.34 -11.38
CA TYR A 143 -5.98 -5.44 -11.79
C TYR A 143 -5.24 -6.79 -11.68
N PRO A 144 -5.93 -7.94 -11.56
CA PRO A 144 -5.27 -9.23 -11.33
C PRO A 144 -4.16 -9.57 -12.36
N ALA A 145 -4.35 -9.20 -13.62
CA ALA A 145 -3.34 -9.40 -14.67
C ALA A 145 -2.14 -8.47 -14.48
N GLU A 146 -2.38 -7.24 -14.04
CA GLU A 146 -1.35 -6.24 -13.76
C GLU A 146 -0.54 -6.62 -12.52
N LEU A 147 -1.21 -7.04 -11.45
CA LEU A 147 -0.52 -7.57 -10.27
C LEU A 147 0.41 -8.73 -10.65
N SER A 148 -0.07 -9.64 -11.52
CA SER A 148 0.77 -10.73 -12.03
C SER A 148 1.98 -10.22 -12.81
N ALA A 149 1.83 -9.18 -13.64
CA ALA A 149 2.94 -8.56 -14.37
C ALA A 149 3.92 -7.87 -13.42
N ALA A 150 3.42 -7.07 -12.48
CA ALA A 150 4.24 -6.37 -11.49
C ALA A 150 5.05 -7.33 -10.60
N LEU A 151 4.46 -8.45 -10.18
CA LEU A 151 5.18 -9.47 -9.41
C LEU A 151 6.27 -10.18 -10.23
N ARG A 152 6.06 -10.41 -11.54
CA ARG A 152 7.12 -10.94 -12.42
C ARG A 152 8.27 -9.95 -12.55
N GLU A 153 7.97 -8.67 -12.72
CA GLU A 153 8.99 -7.62 -12.81
C GLU A 153 9.73 -7.47 -11.47
N ALA A 154 9.03 -7.44 -10.33
CA ALA A 154 9.64 -7.42 -9.01
C ALA A 154 10.60 -8.62 -8.82
N TYR A 155 10.17 -9.82 -9.22
CA TYR A 155 11.03 -11.01 -9.19
C TYR A 155 12.24 -10.87 -10.11
N ARG A 156 12.06 -10.33 -11.31
CA ARG A 156 13.14 -10.16 -12.30
C ARG A 156 14.24 -9.23 -11.77
N VAL A 157 13.84 -8.07 -11.23
CA VAL A 157 14.78 -7.03 -10.80
C VAL A 157 15.44 -7.33 -9.44
N LEU A 158 14.85 -8.21 -8.63
CA LEU A 158 15.46 -8.67 -7.39
C LEU A 158 16.69 -9.52 -7.68
N ARG A 159 17.74 -9.35 -6.88
CA ARG A 159 18.90 -10.24 -6.83
C ARG A 159 18.54 -11.60 -6.25
N PRO A 160 19.27 -12.67 -6.56
CA PRO A 160 19.17 -13.93 -5.80
C PRO A 160 19.34 -13.66 -4.29
N GLY A 161 18.41 -14.16 -3.47
CA GLY A 161 18.34 -13.87 -2.04
C GLY A 161 17.72 -12.51 -1.69
N GLY A 162 17.38 -11.70 -2.69
CA GLY A 162 16.64 -10.44 -2.50
C GLY A 162 15.20 -10.68 -2.09
N ARG A 163 14.56 -9.67 -1.48
CA ARG A 163 13.22 -9.79 -0.89
C ARG A 163 12.27 -8.75 -1.42
N VAL A 164 11.05 -9.19 -1.76
CA VAL A 164 9.89 -8.29 -1.93
C VAL A 164 9.16 -8.12 -0.60
N VAL A 165 8.77 -6.90 -0.29
CA VAL A 165 7.90 -6.55 0.84
C VAL A 165 6.65 -5.88 0.30
N ILE A 166 5.49 -6.43 0.64
CA ILE A 166 4.19 -5.94 0.20
C ILE A 166 3.37 -5.54 1.42
N HIS A 167 2.78 -4.37 1.38
CA HIS A 167 1.70 -3.95 2.25
C HIS A 167 0.48 -3.60 1.41
N THR A 168 -0.72 -3.84 1.93
CA THR A 168 -2.00 -3.44 1.30
C THR A 168 -3.12 -3.38 2.33
N ALA A 169 -4.04 -2.45 2.12
CA ALA A 169 -5.27 -2.30 2.88
C ALA A 169 -6.41 -1.82 1.94
N PRO A 170 -7.66 -2.19 2.21
CA PRO A 170 -8.12 -3.07 3.27
C PRO A 170 -7.99 -4.57 2.92
N ASN A 171 -7.91 -5.39 3.95
CA ASN A 171 -8.01 -6.83 3.79
C ASN A 171 -9.37 -7.21 3.16
N ARG A 172 -9.35 -7.91 2.05
CA ARG A 172 -10.54 -8.36 1.33
C ARG A 172 -11.55 -9.12 2.22
N TRP A 173 -11.07 -9.87 3.22
CA TRP A 173 -11.95 -10.60 4.12
C TRP A 173 -12.63 -9.69 5.13
N TYR A 174 -11.97 -8.60 5.54
CA TYR A 174 -12.62 -7.56 6.33
C TYR A 174 -13.80 -6.97 5.57
N ASP A 175 -13.59 -6.51 4.35
CA ASP A 175 -14.64 -5.88 3.55
C ASP A 175 -15.83 -6.81 3.30
N ARG A 176 -15.53 -8.08 3.02
CA ARG A 176 -16.56 -9.05 2.65
C ARG A 176 -17.36 -9.60 3.83
N TYR A 177 -16.72 -9.80 4.99
CA TYR A 177 -17.32 -10.54 6.11
C TYR A 177 -17.48 -9.70 7.37
N ALA A 178 -16.44 -8.98 7.80
CA ALA A 178 -16.47 -8.22 9.04
C ALA A 178 -17.18 -6.89 8.88
N TYR A 179 -16.94 -6.16 7.80
CA TYR A 179 -17.54 -4.85 7.58
C TYR A 179 -19.07 -4.85 7.63
N PRO A 180 -19.81 -5.79 7.00
CA PRO A 180 -21.27 -5.85 7.13
C PRO A 180 -21.75 -6.01 8.58
N MET A 181 -21.01 -6.74 9.43
CA MET A 181 -21.30 -6.88 10.85
C MET A 181 -21.02 -5.58 11.60
N VAL A 182 -19.83 -5.02 11.40
CA VAL A 182 -19.43 -3.72 11.98
C VAL A 182 -20.45 -2.63 11.61
N ARG A 183 -20.83 -2.56 10.34
CA ARG A 183 -21.82 -1.61 9.85
C ARG A 183 -23.18 -1.73 10.58
N ARG A 184 -23.69 -2.95 10.78
CA ARG A 184 -24.95 -3.17 11.52
C ARG A 184 -24.87 -2.64 12.95
N VAL A 185 -23.77 -2.92 13.65
CA VAL A 185 -23.53 -2.42 15.01
C VAL A 185 -23.47 -0.88 15.00
N ARG A 186 -22.75 -0.29 14.03
CA ARG A 186 -22.62 1.17 13.91
C ARG A 186 -23.94 1.87 13.57
N ILE A 187 -24.79 1.25 12.73
CA ILE A 187 -26.15 1.75 12.47
C ILE A 187 -26.98 1.72 13.76
N TRP A 188 -26.92 0.62 14.50
CA TRP A 188 -27.63 0.51 15.80
C TRP A 188 -27.15 1.58 16.82
N MET A 189 -25.87 1.96 16.74
CA MET A 189 -25.29 3.05 17.56
C MET A 189 -25.60 4.46 17.01
N GLY A 190 -26.43 4.62 16.00
CA GLY A 190 -26.76 5.91 15.39
C GLY A 190 -25.67 6.51 14.48
N GLN A 191 -24.68 5.71 14.05
CA GLN A 191 -23.53 6.15 13.22
C GLN A 191 -23.65 5.70 11.77
N GLY A 192 -24.86 5.40 11.30
CA GLY A 192 -25.10 4.79 9.97
C GLY A 192 -24.56 5.60 8.80
N ASP A 193 -24.63 6.93 8.88
CA ASP A 193 -24.17 7.84 7.81
C ASP A 193 -22.66 7.76 7.55
N ARG A 194 -21.87 7.38 8.56
CA ARG A 194 -20.40 7.20 8.43
C ARG A 194 -19.99 5.83 7.89
N TYR A 195 -20.94 4.90 7.76
CA TYR A 195 -20.68 3.53 7.36
C TYR A 195 -21.57 3.18 6.16
N PRO A 196 -21.18 3.56 4.94
CA PRO A 196 -21.93 3.30 3.72
C PRO A 196 -22.08 1.79 3.47
N LYS A 197 -22.93 1.40 2.51
CA LYS A 197 -23.11 -0.01 2.15
C LYS A 197 -21.86 -0.61 1.53
N ASN A 198 -21.18 0.16 0.70
CA ASN A 198 -19.89 -0.21 0.10
C ASN A 198 -18.76 0.43 0.93
N PRO A 199 -17.85 -0.34 1.57
CA PRO A 199 -16.78 0.21 2.40
C PRO A 199 -15.82 1.15 1.66
N ARG A 200 -15.68 1.01 0.34
CA ARG A 200 -14.84 1.91 -0.49
C ARG A 200 -15.36 3.35 -0.51
N GLU A 201 -16.66 3.54 -0.30
CA GLU A 201 -17.29 4.86 -0.26
C GLU A 201 -16.96 5.66 1.02
N ILE A 202 -16.30 5.06 2.01
CA ILE A 202 -15.78 5.77 3.19
C ILE A 202 -14.76 6.83 2.74
N ILE A 203 -13.94 6.50 1.75
CA ILE A 203 -13.08 7.43 1.03
C ILE A 203 -13.55 7.39 -0.43
N PRO A 204 -14.28 8.40 -0.92
CA PRO A 204 -14.94 8.33 -2.23
C PRO A 204 -13.99 8.02 -3.40
N GLN A 205 -12.74 8.47 -3.34
CA GLN A 205 -11.71 8.22 -4.35
C GLN A 205 -11.41 6.72 -4.49
N ASN A 206 -11.48 5.95 -3.39
CA ASN A 206 -11.18 4.50 -3.39
C ASN A 206 -12.15 3.68 -4.23
N VAL A 207 -13.37 4.18 -4.46
CA VAL A 207 -14.34 3.51 -5.36
C VAL A 207 -13.78 3.30 -6.76
N HIS A 208 -12.92 4.20 -7.22
CA HIS A 208 -12.37 4.22 -8.57
C HIS A 208 -10.98 3.59 -8.68
N VAL A 209 -10.21 3.61 -7.60
CA VAL A 209 -8.81 3.19 -7.62
C VAL A 209 -8.57 1.82 -6.97
N HIS A 210 -9.39 1.39 -5.99
CA HIS A 210 -9.30 0.05 -5.39
C HIS A 210 -10.03 -0.96 -6.26
N VAL A 211 -9.29 -1.69 -7.08
CA VAL A 211 -9.84 -2.65 -8.07
C VAL A 211 -9.58 -4.10 -7.69
N ASN A 212 -8.69 -4.36 -6.72
CA ASN A 212 -8.18 -5.72 -6.42
C ASN A 212 -7.71 -5.87 -4.98
N GLU A 213 -8.56 -5.64 -4.01
CA GLU A 213 -8.20 -5.86 -2.60
C GLU A 213 -7.71 -7.29 -2.38
N GLN A 214 -6.67 -7.42 -1.57
CA GLN A 214 -6.02 -8.68 -1.28
C GLN A 214 -6.36 -9.20 0.11
N SER A 215 -6.21 -10.49 0.31
CA SER A 215 -6.12 -11.14 1.61
C SER A 215 -4.72 -11.74 1.78
N ALA A 216 -4.32 -12.05 3.00
CA ALA A 216 -3.05 -12.72 3.25
C ALA A 216 -2.90 -14.00 2.41
N LEU A 217 -3.98 -14.78 2.28
CA LEU A 217 -3.97 -16.01 1.47
C LEU A 217 -3.82 -15.73 -0.03
N SER A 218 -4.49 -14.69 -0.57
CA SER A 218 -4.37 -14.35 -1.99
C SER A 218 -2.97 -13.83 -2.33
N LEU A 219 -2.36 -13.01 -1.49
CA LEU A 219 -0.97 -12.55 -1.66
C LEU A 219 0.03 -13.69 -1.54
N TRP A 220 -0.13 -14.55 -0.53
CA TRP A 220 0.71 -15.73 -0.38
C TRP A 220 0.69 -16.61 -1.63
N ARG A 221 -0.52 -16.89 -2.17
CA ARG A 221 -0.67 -17.68 -3.41
C ARG A 221 -0.07 -16.96 -4.62
N SER A 222 -0.24 -15.65 -4.72
CA SER A 222 0.31 -14.86 -5.82
C SER A 222 1.82 -14.88 -5.81
N LEU A 223 2.47 -14.66 -4.68
CA LEU A 223 3.92 -14.73 -4.55
C LEU A 223 4.46 -16.13 -4.91
N ARG A 224 3.84 -17.20 -4.38
CA ARG A 224 4.23 -18.59 -4.70
C ARG A 224 4.13 -18.91 -6.19
N ARG A 225 3.07 -18.43 -6.87
CA ARG A 225 2.90 -18.60 -8.32
C ARG A 225 4.00 -17.88 -9.12
N HIS A 226 4.54 -16.79 -8.60
CA HIS A 226 5.60 -16.01 -9.24
C HIS A 226 7.00 -16.38 -8.75
N ARG A 227 7.18 -17.64 -8.30
CA ARG A 227 8.46 -18.29 -7.93
C ARG A 227 9.10 -17.79 -6.63
N PHE A 228 8.50 -16.87 -5.91
CA PHE A 228 9.03 -16.46 -4.61
C PHE A 228 9.06 -17.65 -3.64
N VAL A 229 10.14 -17.76 -2.90
CA VAL A 229 10.35 -18.75 -1.83
C VAL A 229 10.25 -18.07 -0.47
N ASN A 230 10.28 -18.85 0.61
CA ASN A 230 10.18 -18.35 1.98
C ASN A 230 9.00 -17.37 2.21
N VAL A 231 7.90 -17.60 1.46
CA VAL A 231 6.76 -16.69 1.44
C VAL A 231 6.04 -16.73 2.78
N ARG A 232 5.90 -15.56 3.40
CA ARG A 232 5.06 -15.33 4.58
C ARG A 232 4.05 -14.24 4.26
N ALA A 233 2.83 -14.40 4.74
CA ALA A 233 1.80 -13.37 4.70
C ALA A 233 1.06 -13.37 6.04
N TRP A 234 0.83 -12.18 6.58
CA TRP A 234 0.18 -12.01 7.88
C TRP A 234 -0.70 -10.78 7.89
N LEU A 235 -1.51 -10.69 8.91
CA LEU A 235 -2.41 -9.57 9.16
C LEU A 235 -1.84 -8.75 10.32
N ASN A 236 -1.92 -7.45 10.19
CA ASN A 236 -1.52 -6.52 11.21
C ASN A 236 -2.53 -5.39 11.32
N THR A 237 -2.86 -5.01 12.53
CA THR A 237 -3.65 -3.80 12.78
C THR A 237 -2.91 -2.98 13.80
N PRO A 238 -2.56 -1.74 13.46
CA PRO A 238 -1.88 -0.86 14.41
C PRO A 238 -2.68 -0.72 15.70
N PRO A 239 -2.03 -0.68 16.87
CA PRO A 239 -2.69 -0.47 18.13
C PRO A 239 -3.37 0.91 18.12
N GLN A 240 -4.69 0.93 18.19
CA GLN A 240 -5.45 2.16 18.36
C GLN A 240 -5.60 2.48 19.83
N HIS A 241 -4.99 3.55 20.30
CA HIS A 241 -5.24 4.11 21.63
C HIS A 241 -6.64 4.76 21.62
N ARG A 242 -7.58 4.12 22.30
CA ARG A 242 -8.93 4.66 22.54
C ARG A 242 -9.25 4.53 24.03
N ASP A 243 -9.83 5.57 24.59
CA ASP A 243 -10.43 5.51 25.92
C ASP A 243 -11.70 4.67 25.87
N GLU A 244 -11.55 3.37 26.07
CA GLU A 244 -12.63 2.41 26.05
C GLU A 244 -12.70 1.68 27.39
N SER A 245 -13.93 1.29 27.80
CA SER A 245 -14.11 0.44 28.98
C SER A 245 -13.37 -0.90 28.80
N TRP A 246 -13.02 -1.55 29.90
CA TRP A 246 -12.28 -2.82 29.88
C TRP A 246 -13.01 -3.92 29.09
N LEU A 247 -14.34 -3.91 29.13
CA LEU A 247 -15.18 -4.87 28.40
C LEU A 247 -15.03 -4.72 26.88
N PHE A 248 -15.04 -3.47 26.39
CA PHE A 248 -14.82 -3.18 24.98
C PHE A 248 -13.39 -3.50 24.55
N ARG A 249 -12.40 -3.24 25.40
CA ARG A 249 -11.00 -3.64 25.14
C ARG A 249 -10.85 -5.15 25.03
N PHE A 250 -11.50 -5.92 25.92
CA PHE A 250 -11.47 -7.38 25.87
C PHE A 250 -12.18 -7.92 24.61
N ALA A 251 -13.38 -7.42 24.29
CA ALA A 251 -14.10 -7.83 23.09
C ALA A 251 -13.29 -7.53 21.83
N ARG A 252 -12.70 -6.34 21.75
CA ARG A 252 -11.81 -5.96 20.66
C ARG A 252 -10.58 -6.86 20.61
N TRP A 253 -9.95 -7.13 21.74
CA TRP A 253 -8.81 -8.05 21.81
C TRP A 253 -9.16 -9.42 21.24
N CYS A 254 -10.33 -9.98 21.57
CA CYS A 254 -10.79 -11.24 21.00
C CYS A 254 -10.95 -11.16 19.48
N LEU A 255 -11.55 -10.08 18.95
CA LEU A 255 -11.77 -9.93 17.51
C LEU A 255 -10.47 -9.77 16.71
N PHE A 256 -9.45 -9.13 17.27
CA PHE A 256 -8.22 -8.81 16.56
C PHE A 256 -7.05 -9.75 16.88
N ASN A 257 -7.11 -10.57 17.93
CA ASN A 257 -6.00 -11.43 18.31
C ASN A 257 -6.34 -12.93 18.29
N VAL A 258 -7.63 -13.29 18.36
CA VAL A 258 -8.04 -14.70 18.44
C VAL A 258 -8.48 -15.23 17.06
N PRO A 259 -7.84 -16.28 16.51
CA PRO A 259 -8.36 -16.99 15.36
C PRO A 259 -9.72 -17.67 15.67
N PRO A 260 -10.66 -17.72 14.70
CA PRO A 260 -10.54 -17.22 13.32
C PRO A 260 -10.89 -15.73 13.16
N PHE A 261 -11.35 -15.06 14.22
CA PHE A 261 -11.85 -13.68 14.16
C PHE A 261 -10.81 -12.71 13.61
N ARG A 262 -9.57 -12.84 14.08
CA ARG A 262 -8.44 -12.05 13.59
C ARG A 262 -8.38 -11.98 12.07
N TRP A 263 -8.58 -13.08 11.38
CA TRP A 263 -8.48 -13.13 9.91
C TRP A 263 -9.50 -12.26 9.18
N PHE A 264 -10.62 -11.98 9.83
CA PHE A 264 -11.70 -11.19 9.25
C PHE A 264 -11.72 -9.75 9.73
N PHE A 265 -11.25 -9.47 10.93
CA PHE A 265 -11.36 -8.14 11.54
C PHE A 265 -10.11 -7.28 11.35
N GLU A 266 -8.96 -7.87 11.10
CA GLU A 266 -7.77 -7.09 10.77
C GLU A 266 -7.81 -6.57 9.34
N ARG A 267 -7.36 -5.32 9.17
CA ARG A 267 -7.52 -4.59 7.91
C ARG A 267 -6.25 -4.55 7.07
N GLU A 268 -5.09 -4.60 7.68
CA GLU A 268 -3.81 -4.51 6.99
C GLU A 268 -3.24 -5.88 6.69
N VAL A 269 -2.69 -6.03 5.51
CA VAL A 269 -2.08 -7.27 5.03
C VAL A 269 -0.63 -6.99 4.65
N PHE A 270 0.27 -7.72 5.29
CA PHE A 270 1.68 -7.76 4.92
C PHE A 270 2.02 -9.07 4.24
N ALA A 271 2.92 -9.02 3.28
CA ALA A 271 3.52 -10.22 2.71
C ALA A 271 4.98 -9.99 2.34
N VAL A 272 5.78 -11.04 2.46
CA VAL A 272 7.17 -11.08 2.01
C VAL A 272 7.43 -12.34 1.21
N GLY A 273 8.35 -12.26 0.27
CA GLY A 273 8.85 -13.41 -0.48
C GLY A 273 10.29 -13.15 -0.92
N GLU A 274 11.08 -14.20 -1.05
CA GLU A 274 12.49 -14.14 -1.46
C GLU A 274 12.64 -14.71 -2.86
N LYS A 275 13.57 -14.13 -3.65
CA LYS A 275 13.96 -14.65 -4.96
C LYS A 275 14.94 -15.80 -4.83
#